data_57774bb44546a48b66b9397a715fe9a3
#
_entry.id   57774bb44546a48b66b9397a715fe9a3
#
_cell.length_a   1.000
_cell.length_b   1.000
_cell.length_c   1.000
_cell.angle_alpha   90.00
_cell.angle_beta   90.00
_cell.angle_gamma   90.00
#
_symmetry.space_group_name_H-M   'P 1'
#
loop_
_entity.id
_entity.type
_entity.pdbx_description
1 polymer ?
#
loop_
_entity_poly.entity_id
_entity_poly.type
_entity_poly.pdbx_seq_one_letter_code
_entity_poly.pdbx_strand_id
1 'polypeptide(L)'
;VPPETKGAPHAPKGLPPKAKIDVKHVIIVLSGKGGVGKSTVSTNLASALAAHGRQVGLLDLDIHGPNIPKMLGIEDQRPAVLENHMEPVHVTGNLAVMSMAFLLPDTSSPVIWRGPMKMAAIQQFLSEVNWGSLDYLIVDLPPGTGDEALSIVQLAPNVQGAVIVTTPQDVAVL
;
A
#
# COMPACT_ATOMS: atom_id res chain seq x y z
N VAL A 1 6.59 47.24 -29.07
CA VAL A 1 6.55 46.17 -28.07
C VAL A 1 5.55 45.13 -28.56
N PRO A 2 5.95 43.91 -28.91
CA PRO A 2 5.02 42.87 -29.33
C PRO A 2 4.31 42.30 -28.08
N PRO A 3 3.03 41.87 -28.21
CA PRO A 3 2.25 41.35 -27.10
C PRO A 3 2.74 39.95 -26.67
N GLU A 4 2.85 39.78 -25.36
CA GLU A 4 3.18 38.49 -24.73
C GLU A 4 2.12 37.45 -25.07
N THR A 5 2.53 36.34 -25.69
CA THR A 5 1.69 35.17 -25.91
C THR A 5 1.41 34.50 -24.56
N LYS A 6 0.19 34.64 -24.06
CA LYS A 6 -0.32 33.87 -22.91
C LYS A 6 -0.15 32.38 -23.22
N GLY A 7 0.64 31.70 -22.40
CA GLY A 7 0.84 30.27 -22.48
C GLY A 7 -0.48 29.51 -22.49
N ALA A 8 -0.60 28.57 -23.40
CA ALA A 8 -1.75 27.68 -23.49
C ALA A 8 -1.94 26.92 -22.17
N PRO A 9 -3.18 26.68 -21.71
CA PRO A 9 -3.43 25.89 -20.53
C PRO A 9 -2.85 24.48 -20.72
N HIS A 10 -2.03 24.04 -19.77
CA HIS A 10 -1.54 22.65 -19.75
C HIS A 10 -2.77 21.72 -19.75
N ALA A 11 -2.90 20.91 -20.79
CA ALA A 11 -3.84 19.81 -20.81
C ALA A 11 -3.58 18.92 -19.57
N PRO A 12 -4.63 18.44 -18.87
CA PRO A 12 -4.45 17.56 -17.74
C PRO A 12 -3.66 16.33 -18.20
N LYS A 13 -2.52 16.05 -17.55
CA LYS A 13 -1.77 14.84 -17.79
C LYS A 13 -2.73 13.68 -17.51
N GLY A 14 -2.92 12.79 -18.50
CA GLY A 14 -3.74 11.60 -18.34
C GLY A 14 -3.33 10.80 -17.10
N LEU A 15 -4.27 10.03 -16.54
CA LEU A 15 -4.00 9.16 -15.40
C LEU A 15 -2.80 8.25 -15.72
N PRO A 16 -1.91 8.00 -14.75
CA PRO A 16 -0.79 7.10 -14.95
C PRO A 16 -1.31 5.69 -15.32
N PRO A 17 -0.57 4.94 -16.14
CA PRO A 17 -0.97 3.59 -16.48
C PRO A 17 -1.05 2.72 -15.23
N LYS A 18 -2.01 1.79 -15.19
CA LYS A 18 -2.13 0.83 -14.09
C LYS A 18 -0.90 -0.08 -14.04
N ALA A 19 -0.50 -0.44 -12.82
CA ALA A 19 0.58 -1.39 -12.60
C ALA A 19 0.25 -2.77 -13.21
N LYS A 20 1.27 -3.42 -13.72
CA LYS A 20 1.15 -4.76 -14.33
C LYS A 20 1.38 -5.83 -13.25
N ILE A 21 0.40 -6.01 -12.37
CA ILE A 21 0.41 -7.07 -11.36
C ILE A 21 -0.59 -8.13 -11.80
N ASP A 22 -0.20 -9.39 -11.74
CA ASP A 22 -1.12 -10.53 -11.92
C ASP A 22 -1.88 -10.79 -10.62
N VAL A 23 -2.99 -10.08 -10.44
CA VAL A 23 -3.86 -10.19 -9.27
C VAL A 23 -5.32 -10.25 -9.67
N LYS A 24 -6.08 -11.16 -9.07
CA LYS A 24 -7.52 -11.30 -9.33
C LYS A 24 -8.34 -10.23 -8.61
N HIS A 25 -8.02 -9.96 -7.35
CA HIS A 25 -8.79 -9.06 -6.50
C HIS A 25 -7.88 -8.18 -5.64
N VAL A 26 -8.04 -6.87 -5.71
CA VAL A 26 -7.40 -5.91 -4.79
C VAL A 26 -8.45 -5.38 -3.82
N ILE A 27 -8.17 -5.50 -2.52
CA ILE A 27 -9.03 -5.01 -1.43
C ILE A 27 -8.24 -3.97 -0.63
N ILE A 28 -8.81 -2.78 -0.50
CA ILE A 28 -8.23 -1.68 0.25
C ILE A 28 -8.79 -1.71 1.68
N VAL A 29 -7.93 -1.56 2.68
CA VAL A 29 -8.35 -1.42 4.08
C VAL A 29 -8.00 -0.02 4.54
N LEU A 30 -9.00 0.72 5.01
CA LEU A 30 -8.86 2.12 5.38
C LEU A 30 -9.62 2.43 6.68
N SER A 31 -9.26 3.55 7.31
CA SER A 31 -9.94 4.07 8.50
C SER A 31 -9.86 5.58 8.54
N GLY A 32 -10.89 6.23 9.05
CA GLY A 32 -10.90 7.69 9.23
C GLY A 32 -9.95 8.15 10.34
N LYS A 33 -9.60 7.27 11.30
CA LYS A 33 -8.81 7.58 12.49
C LYS A 33 -7.78 6.49 12.77
N GLY A 34 -6.65 6.87 13.36
CA GLY A 34 -5.65 5.92 13.86
C GLY A 34 -6.13 5.15 15.11
N GLY A 35 -5.57 3.96 15.33
CA GLY A 35 -5.81 3.16 16.53
C GLY A 35 -7.12 2.38 16.55
N VAL A 36 -7.90 2.33 15.46
CA VAL A 36 -9.18 1.58 15.39
C VAL A 36 -9.02 0.11 15.03
N GLY A 37 -7.79 -0.37 14.84
CA GLY A 37 -7.51 -1.77 14.51
C GLY A 37 -7.42 -2.06 13.01
N LYS A 38 -7.22 -1.04 12.15
CA LYS A 38 -7.11 -1.19 10.69
C LYS A 38 -6.08 -2.26 10.29
N SER A 39 -4.82 -2.13 10.71
CA SER A 39 -3.75 -3.08 10.38
C SER A 39 -3.99 -4.47 10.98
N THR A 40 -4.69 -4.55 12.13
CA THR A 40 -5.15 -5.82 12.69
C THR A 40 -6.13 -6.52 11.75
N VAL A 41 -7.09 -5.78 11.20
CA VAL A 41 -8.05 -6.32 10.23
C VAL A 41 -7.33 -6.74 8.95
N SER A 42 -6.44 -5.90 8.41
CA SER A 42 -5.67 -6.21 7.20
C SER A 42 -4.84 -7.49 7.35
N THR A 43 -4.09 -7.60 8.45
CA THR A 43 -3.24 -8.75 8.74
C THR A 43 -4.04 -10.04 8.92
N ASN A 44 -5.13 -9.98 9.71
CA ASN A 44 -5.98 -11.16 9.94
C ASN A 44 -6.74 -11.58 8.68
N LEU A 45 -7.21 -10.63 7.87
CA LEU A 45 -7.87 -10.94 6.58
C LEU A 45 -6.90 -11.64 5.64
N ALA A 46 -5.68 -11.10 5.47
CA ALA A 46 -4.66 -11.70 4.63
C ALA A 46 -4.27 -13.12 5.12
N SER A 47 -4.05 -13.26 6.44
CA SER A 47 -3.70 -14.54 7.04
C SER A 47 -4.83 -15.57 6.90
N ALA A 48 -6.09 -15.17 7.09
CA ALA A 48 -7.24 -16.05 6.93
C ALA A 48 -7.40 -16.52 5.48
N LEU A 49 -7.26 -15.63 4.50
CA LEU A 49 -7.31 -16.00 3.08
C LEU A 49 -6.18 -16.97 2.73
N ALA A 50 -4.96 -16.73 3.23
CA ALA A 50 -3.82 -17.62 3.03
C ALA A 50 -4.06 -19.00 3.69
N ALA A 51 -4.61 -19.04 4.90
CA ALA A 51 -4.98 -20.29 5.57
C ALA A 51 -6.05 -21.09 4.80
N HIS A 52 -6.86 -20.42 3.98
CA HIS A 52 -7.80 -21.05 3.05
C HIS A 52 -7.17 -21.40 1.68
N GLY A 53 -5.83 -21.40 1.59
CA GLY A 53 -5.10 -21.82 0.40
C GLY A 53 -5.07 -20.80 -0.74
N ARG A 54 -5.40 -19.52 -0.48
CA ARG A 54 -5.30 -18.45 -1.47
C ARG A 54 -3.90 -17.90 -1.55
N GLN A 55 -3.46 -17.49 -2.74
CA GLN A 55 -2.22 -16.74 -2.93
C GLN A 55 -2.49 -15.27 -2.57
N VAL A 56 -1.86 -14.76 -1.53
CA VAL A 56 -2.17 -13.46 -0.94
C VAL A 56 -0.93 -12.59 -0.84
N GLY A 57 -1.04 -11.36 -1.35
CA GLY A 57 -0.13 -10.26 -1.05
C GLY A 57 -0.73 -9.36 0.04
N LEU A 58 0.10 -8.92 0.96
CA LEU A 58 -0.25 -7.89 1.96
C LEU A 58 0.71 -6.71 1.80
N LEU A 59 0.16 -5.57 1.42
CA LEU A 59 0.91 -4.34 1.19
C LEU A 59 0.56 -3.32 2.29
N ASP A 60 1.55 -3.01 3.14
CA ASP A 60 1.45 -2.02 4.22
C ASP A 60 2.02 -0.68 3.77
N LEU A 61 1.16 0.30 3.62
CA LEU A 61 1.50 1.67 3.20
C LEU A 61 1.47 2.68 4.36
N ASP A 62 1.28 2.24 5.61
CA ASP A 62 1.30 3.13 6.77
C ASP A 62 2.75 3.47 7.16
N ILE A 63 3.20 4.66 6.73
CA ILE A 63 4.56 5.16 6.98
C ILE A 63 4.74 5.57 8.45
N HIS A 64 3.68 6.02 9.11
CA HIS A 64 3.75 6.59 10.45
C HIS A 64 3.69 5.55 11.56
N GLY A 65 3.17 4.37 11.26
CA GLY A 65 3.07 3.28 12.20
C GLY A 65 3.02 1.93 11.49
N PRO A 66 4.07 1.56 10.73
CA PRO A 66 4.07 0.32 9.96
C PRO A 66 4.21 -0.87 10.92
N ASN A 67 3.08 -1.37 11.40
CA ASN A 67 3.02 -2.41 12.43
C ASN A 67 2.89 -3.84 11.87
N ILE A 68 2.59 -4.00 10.60
CA ILE A 68 2.34 -5.32 10.00
C ILE A 68 3.55 -6.26 10.13
N PRO A 69 4.80 -5.85 9.87
CA PRO A 69 5.95 -6.71 10.06
C PRO A 69 6.06 -7.25 11.49
N LYS A 70 5.82 -6.39 12.49
CA LYS A 70 5.84 -6.78 13.90
C LYS A 70 4.69 -7.73 14.26
N MET A 71 3.49 -7.51 13.72
CA MET A 71 2.33 -8.37 13.96
C MET A 71 2.52 -9.77 13.38
N LEU A 72 3.33 -9.90 12.32
CA LEU A 72 3.64 -11.17 11.67
C LEU A 72 4.96 -11.79 12.12
N GLY A 73 5.72 -11.15 13.03
CA GLY A 73 7.01 -11.62 13.52
C GLY A 73 8.10 -11.63 12.43
N ILE A 74 8.05 -10.66 11.52
CA ILE A 74 9.00 -10.52 10.40
C ILE A 74 9.73 -9.16 10.41
N GLU A 75 9.77 -8.48 11.53
CA GLU A 75 10.38 -7.14 11.65
C GLU A 75 11.89 -7.14 11.34
N ASP A 76 12.57 -8.26 11.58
CA ASP A 76 14.00 -8.44 11.30
C ASP A 76 14.28 -8.91 9.87
N GLN A 77 13.24 -9.22 9.10
CA GLN A 77 13.39 -9.63 7.71
C GLN A 77 13.39 -8.40 6.78
N ARG A 78 14.01 -8.57 5.63
CA ARG A 78 14.04 -7.54 4.59
C ARG A 78 13.72 -8.17 3.24
N PRO A 79 13.02 -7.45 2.33
CA PRO A 79 12.85 -7.89 0.96
C PRO A 79 14.20 -7.99 0.27
N ALA A 80 14.38 -8.99 -0.55
CA ALA A 80 15.57 -9.10 -1.38
C ALA A 80 15.45 -8.15 -2.56
N VAL A 81 16.44 -7.27 -2.75
CA VAL A 81 16.50 -6.34 -3.89
C VAL A 81 17.40 -6.96 -4.95
N LEU A 82 16.83 -7.26 -6.11
CA LEU A 82 17.53 -7.79 -7.28
C LEU A 82 17.67 -6.67 -8.33
N GLU A 83 18.40 -6.91 -9.40
CA GLU A 83 18.72 -5.88 -10.40
C GLU A 83 17.48 -5.16 -10.96
N ASN A 84 16.35 -5.89 -11.15
CA ASN A 84 15.17 -5.37 -11.82
C ASN A 84 13.88 -5.47 -11.00
N HIS A 85 13.91 -6.06 -9.79
CA HIS A 85 12.73 -6.23 -8.97
C HIS A 85 13.08 -6.48 -7.50
N MET A 86 12.06 -6.42 -6.65
CA MET A 86 12.14 -6.78 -5.23
C MET A 86 11.35 -8.06 -4.97
N GLU A 87 11.95 -8.98 -4.22
CA GLU A 87 11.22 -10.15 -3.72
C GLU A 87 10.56 -9.77 -2.40
N PRO A 88 9.24 -9.98 -2.25
CA PRO A 88 8.55 -9.70 -1.00
C PRO A 88 8.99 -10.66 0.10
N VAL A 89 8.76 -10.29 1.36
CA VAL A 89 8.98 -11.19 2.49
C VAL A 89 7.85 -12.23 2.54
N HIS A 90 8.21 -13.52 2.51
CA HIS A 90 7.24 -14.59 2.62
C HIS A 90 7.05 -15.02 4.07
N VAL A 91 5.83 -14.88 4.60
CA VAL A 91 5.42 -15.34 5.92
C VAL A 91 5.09 -16.83 5.89
N THR A 92 4.40 -17.23 4.83
CA THR A 92 4.07 -18.63 4.51
C THR A 92 4.27 -18.87 3.02
N GLY A 93 4.10 -20.09 2.55
CA GLY A 93 4.24 -20.41 1.13
C GLY A 93 3.24 -19.66 0.21
N ASN A 94 2.20 -19.08 0.78
CA ASN A 94 1.14 -18.39 0.03
C ASN A 94 0.73 -17.03 0.65
N LEU A 95 1.53 -16.48 1.56
CA LEU A 95 1.40 -15.11 2.07
C LEU A 95 2.71 -14.35 1.92
N ALA A 96 2.71 -13.37 1.03
CA ALA A 96 3.81 -12.47 0.77
C ALA A 96 3.50 -11.06 1.30
N VAL A 97 4.51 -10.38 1.86
CA VAL A 97 4.33 -9.08 2.52
C VAL A 97 5.36 -8.07 2.02
N MET A 98 4.86 -6.88 1.69
CA MET A 98 5.68 -5.67 1.55
C MET A 98 5.17 -4.59 2.51
N SER A 99 6.08 -3.88 3.14
CA SER A 99 5.76 -2.80 4.08
C SER A 99 6.67 -1.61 3.87
N MET A 100 6.13 -0.42 4.08
CA MET A 100 6.91 0.81 4.16
C MET A 100 7.98 0.74 5.26
N ALA A 101 7.76 -0.07 6.32
CA ALA A 101 8.77 -0.34 7.35
C ALA A 101 10.09 -0.85 6.78
N PHE A 102 10.05 -1.65 5.73
CA PHE A 102 11.25 -2.23 5.12
C PHE A 102 12.12 -1.22 4.38
N LEU A 103 11.55 -0.06 4.02
CA LEU A 103 12.26 1.04 3.35
C LEU A 103 12.80 2.09 4.33
N LEU A 104 12.39 2.01 5.61
CA LEU A 104 12.88 2.95 6.62
C LEU A 104 14.30 2.54 7.03
N PRO A 105 15.27 3.47 6.99
CA PRO A 105 16.55 3.22 7.59
C PRO A 105 16.39 3.04 9.10
N ASP A 106 17.26 2.23 9.71
CA ASP A 106 17.21 1.98 11.15
C ASP A 106 17.01 3.27 11.95
N THR A 107 15.96 3.29 12.66
CA THR A 107 15.35 4.11 13.73
C THR A 107 15.93 5.47 14.18
N SER A 108 17.00 6.00 13.63
CA SER A 108 17.61 7.21 14.19
C SER A 108 17.37 8.53 13.42
N SER A 109 16.78 8.47 12.24
CA SER A 109 16.53 9.70 11.45
C SER A 109 15.09 9.75 10.96
N PRO A 110 14.32 10.80 11.33
CA PRO A 110 12.97 10.96 10.80
C PRO A 110 13.03 11.21 9.28
N VAL A 111 12.53 10.27 8.50
CA VAL A 111 12.36 10.47 7.06
C VAL A 111 11.05 11.21 6.82
N ILE A 112 11.15 12.42 6.27
CA ILE A 112 9.96 13.20 5.91
C ILE A 112 9.46 12.73 4.54
N TRP A 113 8.44 11.88 4.55
CA TRP A 113 7.76 11.42 3.34
C TRP A 113 6.81 12.50 2.81
N ARG A 114 7.20 13.17 1.75
CA ARG A 114 6.31 14.11 1.03
C ARG A 114 5.45 13.36 0.02
N GLY A 115 4.28 13.93 -0.35
CA GLY A 115 3.33 13.31 -1.26
C GLY A 115 3.92 12.65 -2.51
N PRO A 116 4.82 13.33 -3.28
CA PRO A 116 5.46 12.73 -4.45
C PRO A 116 6.31 11.49 -4.14
N MET A 117 6.97 11.44 -2.97
CA MET A 117 7.77 10.28 -2.55
C MET A 117 6.88 9.10 -2.17
N LYS A 118 5.76 9.36 -1.49
CA LYS A 118 4.76 8.33 -1.18
C LYS A 118 4.20 7.70 -2.45
N MET A 119 3.83 8.53 -3.43
CA MET A 119 3.35 8.06 -4.73
C MET A 119 4.37 7.20 -5.46
N ALA A 120 5.63 7.62 -5.47
CA ALA A 120 6.71 6.85 -6.07
C ALA A 120 6.88 5.49 -5.39
N ALA A 121 6.85 5.43 -4.06
CA ALA A 121 6.94 4.18 -3.31
C ALA A 121 5.73 3.26 -3.58
N ILE A 122 4.52 3.80 -3.61
CA ILE A 122 3.30 3.04 -3.98
C ILE A 122 3.46 2.45 -5.38
N GLN A 123 3.86 3.27 -6.34
CA GLN A 123 4.07 2.82 -7.71
C GLN A 123 5.16 1.76 -7.79
N GLN A 124 6.26 1.92 -7.06
CA GLN A 124 7.35 0.97 -6.99
C GLN A 124 6.89 -0.37 -6.41
N PHE A 125 6.17 -0.37 -5.29
CA PHE A 125 5.64 -1.59 -4.69
C PHE A 125 4.63 -2.32 -5.59
N LEU A 126 3.87 -1.58 -6.39
CA LEU A 126 2.93 -2.18 -7.31
C LEU A 126 3.60 -2.69 -8.60
N SER A 127 4.73 -2.09 -9.05
CA SER A 127 5.32 -2.40 -10.36
C SER A 127 6.63 -3.17 -10.32
N GLU A 128 7.39 -3.05 -9.23
CA GLU A 128 8.75 -3.61 -9.11
C GLU A 128 8.84 -4.77 -8.12
N VAL A 129 7.76 -5.05 -7.36
CA VAL A 129 7.71 -6.24 -6.49
C VAL A 129 7.25 -7.45 -7.30
N ASN A 130 8.01 -8.53 -7.19
CA ASN A 130 7.64 -9.82 -7.76
C ASN A 130 6.58 -10.53 -6.90
N TRP A 131 5.34 -10.08 -7.05
CA TRP A 131 4.22 -10.66 -6.31
C TRP A 131 3.84 -12.07 -6.78
N GLY A 132 4.29 -12.49 -7.97
CA GLY A 132 3.76 -13.69 -8.63
C GLY A 132 2.29 -13.53 -8.99
N SER A 133 1.59 -14.66 -9.16
CA SER A 133 0.15 -14.67 -9.42
C SER A 133 -0.61 -14.69 -8.10
N LEU A 134 -1.37 -13.62 -7.83
CA LEU A 134 -2.14 -13.46 -6.60
C LEU A 134 -3.63 -13.70 -6.81
N ASP A 135 -4.28 -14.38 -5.86
CA ASP A 135 -5.74 -14.34 -5.75
C ASP A 135 -6.19 -13.00 -5.15
N TYR A 136 -5.49 -12.54 -4.10
CA TYR A 136 -5.81 -11.30 -3.39
C TYR A 136 -4.56 -10.45 -3.12
N LEU A 137 -4.70 -9.13 -3.27
CA LEU A 137 -3.79 -8.16 -2.72
C LEU A 137 -4.57 -7.30 -1.71
N ILE A 138 -4.20 -7.44 -0.43
CA ILE A 138 -4.75 -6.62 0.65
C ILE A 138 -3.85 -5.42 0.82
N VAL A 139 -4.41 -4.20 0.76
CA VAL A 139 -3.65 -2.96 0.87
C VAL A 139 -4.07 -2.22 2.14
N ASP A 140 -3.18 -2.18 3.13
CA ASP A 140 -3.35 -1.45 4.37
C ASP A 140 -2.90 0.00 4.20
N LEU A 141 -3.83 0.95 4.27
CA LEU A 141 -3.56 2.37 4.04
C LEU A 141 -3.25 3.09 5.36
N PRO A 142 -2.54 4.22 5.33
CA PRO A 142 -2.46 5.09 6.50
C PRO A 142 -3.85 5.56 6.96
N PRO A 143 -4.01 5.92 8.25
CA PRO A 143 -5.27 6.47 8.73
C PRO A 143 -5.56 7.85 8.11
N GLY A 144 -6.84 8.15 7.93
CA GLY A 144 -7.30 9.42 7.34
C GLY A 144 -7.86 9.27 5.93
N THR A 145 -8.19 10.41 5.33
CA THR A 145 -8.78 10.52 3.99
C THR A 145 -7.74 10.98 2.95
N GLY A 146 -6.50 10.48 3.09
CA GLY A 146 -5.39 10.90 2.25
C GLY A 146 -5.50 10.45 0.79
N ASP A 147 -4.66 11.03 -0.04
CA ASP A 147 -4.60 10.75 -1.48
C ASP A 147 -4.10 9.32 -1.80
N GLU A 148 -3.62 8.59 -0.79
CA GLU A 148 -3.10 7.23 -0.94
C GLU A 148 -4.18 6.25 -1.43
N ALA A 149 -5.41 6.36 -0.89
CA ALA A 149 -6.52 5.52 -1.34
C ALA A 149 -6.85 5.76 -2.82
N LEU A 150 -6.92 7.03 -3.21
CA LEU A 150 -7.16 7.40 -4.60
C LEU A 150 -6.03 6.92 -5.52
N SER A 151 -4.79 7.01 -5.04
CA SER A 151 -3.61 6.54 -5.75
C SER A 151 -3.68 5.04 -6.01
N ILE A 152 -4.06 4.24 -5.01
CA ILE A 152 -4.21 2.79 -5.19
C ILE A 152 -5.32 2.48 -6.19
N VAL A 153 -6.48 3.15 -6.11
CA VAL A 153 -7.58 2.95 -7.07
C VAL A 153 -7.14 3.26 -8.51
N GLN A 154 -6.28 4.28 -8.68
CA GLN A 154 -5.78 4.68 -9.99
C GLN A 154 -4.70 3.74 -10.53
N LEU A 155 -3.78 3.29 -9.67
CA LEU A 155 -2.58 2.54 -10.05
C LEU A 155 -2.78 1.03 -10.04
N ALA A 156 -3.54 0.48 -9.08
CA ALA A 156 -3.75 -0.96 -8.98
C ALA A 156 -4.79 -1.45 -9.99
N PRO A 157 -4.57 -2.62 -10.62
CA PRO A 157 -5.61 -3.28 -11.39
C PRO A 157 -6.65 -3.90 -10.44
N ASN A 158 -7.83 -4.22 -10.97
CA ASN A 158 -8.83 -5.09 -10.32
C ASN A 158 -9.18 -4.73 -8.86
N VAL A 159 -9.26 -3.42 -8.54
CA VAL A 159 -9.75 -2.97 -7.23
C VAL A 159 -11.23 -3.32 -7.12
N GLN A 160 -11.58 -4.24 -6.20
CA GLN A 160 -12.94 -4.75 -6.01
C GLN A 160 -13.74 -3.94 -5.00
N GLY A 161 -13.06 -3.36 -4.00
CA GLY A 161 -13.72 -2.60 -2.96
C GLY A 161 -12.80 -2.21 -1.81
N ALA A 162 -13.40 -1.63 -0.80
CA ALA A 162 -12.72 -1.18 0.40
C ALA A 162 -13.41 -1.69 1.67
N VAL A 163 -12.60 -2.07 2.66
CA VAL A 163 -13.03 -2.37 4.03
C VAL A 163 -12.76 -1.13 4.87
N ILE A 164 -13.81 -0.53 5.42
CA ILE A 164 -13.71 0.63 6.31
C ILE A 164 -13.74 0.13 7.74
N VAL A 165 -12.64 0.37 8.48
CA VAL A 165 -12.51 -0.02 9.88
C VAL A 165 -12.77 1.19 10.76
N THR A 166 -13.72 1.05 11.69
CA THR A 166 -14.07 2.07 12.67
C THR A 166 -14.40 1.43 14.01
N THR A 167 -14.38 2.24 15.08
CA THR A 167 -14.85 1.84 16.41
C THR A 167 -16.14 2.61 16.74
N PRO A 168 -17.05 2.05 17.54
CA PRO A 168 -18.33 2.69 17.91
C PRO A 168 -18.16 3.80 18.96
N GLN A 169 -17.08 4.57 18.88
CA GLN A 169 -16.82 5.72 19.73
C GLN A 169 -17.18 6.99 18.96
N ASP A 170 -17.88 7.94 19.60
CA ASP A 170 -18.34 9.18 18.97
C ASP A 170 -17.21 9.95 18.26
N VAL A 171 -15.99 9.92 18.82
CA VAL A 171 -14.79 10.55 18.23
C VAL A 171 -14.22 9.81 17.02
N ALA A 172 -14.64 8.58 16.77
CA ALA A 172 -14.16 7.78 15.62
C ALA A 172 -15.11 7.85 14.41
N VAL A 173 -16.29 8.42 14.59
CA VAL A 173 -17.35 8.52 13.57
C VAL A 173 -17.37 9.93 12.93
N LEU A 174 -16.68 10.88 13.55
CA LEU A 174 -16.49 12.23 13.01
C LEU A 174 -15.32 12.29 12.04
#